data_b442188248e142abbbadd3a3eb67a078
#
_entry.id   b442188248e142abbbadd3a3eb67a078
#
_cell.length_a   1.000
_cell.length_b   1.000
_cell.length_c   1.000
_cell.angle_alpha   90.00
_cell.angle_beta   90.00
_cell.angle_gamma   90.00
#
_symmetry.space_group_name_H-M   'P 1'
#
loop_
_entity.id
_entity.type
_entity.pdbx_description
1 polymer ?
#
loop_
_entity_poly.entity_id
_entity_poly.type
_entity_poly.pdbx_seq_one_letter_code
_entity_poly.pdbx_strand_id
1 'polypeptide(L)'
;MKKILALAFSVASLCAYAQDHGLEKDIAAVESKVIEWRRDIHEHPELSNREFKTAEKIAKHLKSLGIEVQTGVAHTGVVGLLKGDHLGKVVALRADIDALPVTERNDLPFKSEVTSEYLGQEVGVMHACGHDTHIAILMGTAEVLAKNKDKIHGTVKFIFQPAEEGAPPGEEGGAELMVKEGVLDNPKVDAIYGLHIGSYLPVGHIAYKPGGAMAAAQRFVVNIKGKQSHGSQPWSGIDPIFVASKIVDGFQSIISRELELTKEAAVITVGKISGGVRNNIIPESAELIGTIRTLDYDMQKQVNDRMIEMAETIAKAYRAEATVDIAKGVPITYNDPDLTATSLPSLQEVAGAENVHLIKAITGAEDFSFYQENVPGFFFVLGGKDPNAAPDEHFPHHTPDFKIDDSGLQLGVKAMTEIALDYLDRTK
;
A
#
# COMPACT_ATOMS: atom_id res chain seq x y z
N MET A 1 39.21 30.88 -39.70
CA MET A 1 39.60 30.00 -38.57
C MET A 1 38.74 30.38 -37.37
N LYS A 2 37.62 29.70 -37.14
CA LYS A 2 36.77 29.91 -35.98
C LYS A 2 37.17 28.88 -34.91
N LYS A 3 37.67 29.34 -33.77
CA LYS A 3 37.96 28.49 -32.60
C LYS A 3 36.65 28.12 -31.89
N ILE A 4 36.31 26.84 -31.90
CA ILE A 4 35.21 26.26 -31.09
C ILE A 4 35.81 26.04 -29.73
N LEU A 5 35.29 26.77 -28.73
CA LEU A 5 35.60 26.56 -27.33
C LEU A 5 34.63 25.46 -26.82
N ALA A 6 35.15 24.26 -26.60
CA ALA A 6 34.40 23.18 -25.97
C ALA A 6 34.39 23.43 -24.45
N LEU A 7 33.20 23.77 -23.95
CA LEU A 7 32.93 23.84 -22.50
C LEU A 7 32.67 22.40 -22.02
N ALA A 8 33.60 21.79 -21.33
CA ALA A 8 33.42 20.54 -20.66
C ALA A 8 32.63 20.80 -19.36
N PHE A 9 31.36 20.45 -19.34
CA PHE A 9 30.59 20.32 -18.10
C PHE A 9 31.05 19.03 -17.40
N SER A 10 31.85 19.16 -16.35
CA SER A 10 32.06 18.07 -15.42
C SER A 10 30.82 17.93 -14.53
N VAL A 11 29.98 16.97 -14.86
CA VAL A 11 28.94 16.48 -13.95
C VAL A 11 29.70 15.77 -12.83
N ALA A 12 29.88 16.42 -11.70
CA ALA A 12 30.30 15.76 -10.47
C ALA A 12 29.11 14.89 -10.03
N SER A 13 29.15 13.59 -10.35
CA SER A 13 28.28 12.61 -9.70
C SER A 13 28.65 12.63 -8.21
N LEU A 14 27.83 13.28 -7.39
CA LEU A 14 27.82 13.00 -5.97
C LEU A 14 27.34 11.55 -5.82
N CYS A 15 28.27 10.61 -5.75
CA CYS A 15 27.99 9.30 -5.20
C CYS A 15 27.59 9.52 -3.73
N ALA A 16 26.30 9.48 -3.44
CA ALA A 16 25.84 9.35 -2.07
C ALA A 16 26.29 7.97 -1.60
N TYR A 17 27.33 7.93 -0.78
CA TYR A 17 27.70 6.72 -0.06
C TYR A 17 26.74 6.61 1.12
N ALA A 18 26.18 5.42 1.35
CA ALA A 18 25.56 5.09 2.62
C ALA A 18 26.64 5.14 3.71
N GLN A 19 26.27 5.58 4.89
CA GLN A 19 27.19 5.65 6.03
C GLN A 19 26.95 4.42 6.91
N ASP A 20 27.98 3.60 7.13
CA ASP A 20 27.92 2.53 8.14
C ASP A 20 27.82 3.17 9.54
N HIS A 21 26.66 2.98 10.19
CA HIS A 21 26.40 3.48 11.53
C HIS A 21 26.90 2.54 12.64
N GLY A 22 27.44 1.36 12.29
CA GLY A 22 28.02 0.40 13.23
C GLY A 22 26.98 -0.20 14.18
N LEU A 23 25.77 -0.50 13.69
CA LEU A 23 24.63 -0.99 14.47
C LEU A 23 24.40 -2.50 14.41
N GLU A 24 25.24 -3.25 13.69
CA GLU A 24 25.10 -4.70 13.46
C GLU A 24 24.90 -5.49 14.76
N LYS A 25 25.64 -5.12 15.80
CA LYS A 25 25.55 -5.79 17.10
C LYS A 25 24.20 -5.57 17.77
N ASP A 26 23.66 -4.35 17.68
CA ASP A 26 22.38 -4.00 18.27
C ASP A 26 21.21 -4.59 17.48
N ILE A 27 21.33 -4.61 16.15
CA ILE A 27 20.38 -5.27 15.25
C ILE A 27 20.34 -6.78 15.49
N ALA A 28 21.51 -7.43 15.59
CA ALA A 28 21.58 -8.85 15.91
C ALA A 28 21.01 -9.18 17.31
N ALA A 29 21.14 -8.28 18.27
CA ALA A 29 20.64 -8.48 19.63
C ALA A 29 19.11 -8.44 19.74
N VAL A 30 18.38 -7.86 18.78
CA VAL A 30 16.91 -7.79 18.78
C VAL A 30 16.26 -8.89 17.93
N GLU A 31 17.00 -9.61 17.10
CA GLU A 31 16.48 -10.59 16.13
C GLU A 31 15.53 -11.61 16.78
N SER A 32 15.98 -12.27 17.86
CA SER A 32 15.17 -13.28 18.54
C SER A 32 13.85 -12.72 19.10
N LYS A 33 13.88 -11.47 19.58
CA LYS A 33 12.68 -10.78 20.06
C LYS A 33 11.72 -10.43 18.91
N VAL A 34 12.25 -9.98 17.77
CA VAL A 34 11.46 -9.67 16.59
C VAL A 34 10.71 -10.90 16.10
N ILE A 35 11.37 -12.05 16.06
CA ILE A 35 10.73 -13.33 15.71
C ILE A 35 9.67 -13.72 16.76
N GLU A 36 9.95 -13.55 18.04
CA GLU A 36 9.00 -13.84 19.12
C GLU A 36 7.77 -12.93 19.03
N TRP A 37 7.95 -11.61 18.84
CA TRP A 37 6.84 -10.67 18.69
C TRP A 37 6.01 -10.98 17.46
N ARG A 38 6.64 -11.26 16.32
CA ARG A 38 5.95 -11.63 15.09
C ARG A 38 5.05 -12.84 15.31
N ARG A 39 5.57 -13.91 15.91
CA ARG A 39 4.82 -15.15 16.17
C ARG A 39 3.68 -14.96 17.15
N ASP A 40 3.91 -14.20 18.22
CA ASP A 40 2.88 -13.90 19.22
C ASP A 40 1.75 -13.02 18.64
N ILE A 41 2.07 -12.07 17.74
CA ILE A 41 1.08 -11.26 17.02
C ILE A 41 0.32 -12.12 16.01
N HIS A 42 1.01 -13.03 15.31
CA HIS A 42 0.40 -13.97 14.37
C HIS A 42 -0.62 -14.91 15.05
N GLU A 43 -0.31 -15.38 16.24
CA GLU A 43 -1.18 -16.27 17.03
C GLU A 43 -2.42 -15.54 17.57
N HIS A 44 -2.36 -14.20 17.68
CA HIS A 44 -3.40 -13.36 18.29
C HIS A 44 -3.85 -12.21 17.36
N PRO A 45 -4.27 -12.49 16.11
CA PRO A 45 -4.60 -11.47 15.14
C PRO A 45 -5.92 -10.77 15.46
N GLU A 46 -6.02 -9.51 15.08
CA GLU A 46 -7.22 -8.69 15.25
C GLU A 46 -7.62 -8.04 13.92
N LEU A 47 -8.92 -7.99 13.62
CA LEU A 47 -9.44 -7.38 12.39
C LEU A 47 -9.29 -5.86 12.38
N SER A 48 -9.34 -5.26 11.20
CA SER A 48 -9.31 -3.81 10.96
C SER A 48 -10.21 -3.02 11.91
N ASN A 49 -9.70 -1.93 12.50
CA ASN A 49 -10.33 -1.12 13.55
C ASN A 49 -10.66 -1.87 14.86
N ARG A 50 -10.13 -3.06 15.06
CA ARG A 50 -10.32 -3.89 16.27
C ARG A 50 -9.00 -4.35 16.88
N GLU A 51 -7.88 -3.76 16.45
CA GLU A 51 -6.51 -4.12 16.82
C GLU A 51 -6.11 -3.62 18.24
N PHE A 52 -7.04 -3.75 19.22
CA PHE A 52 -6.88 -3.17 20.56
C PHE A 52 -5.72 -3.77 21.34
N LYS A 53 -5.57 -5.10 21.33
CA LYS A 53 -4.50 -5.80 22.08
C LYS A 53 -3.16 -5.63 21.37
N THR A 54 -3.16 -5.64 20.05
CA THR A 54 -2.00 -5.35 19.21
C THR A 54 -1.48 -3.94 19.50
N ALA A 55 -2.37 -2.95 19.48
CA ALA A 55 -2.06 -1.56 19.82
C ALA A 55 -1.52 -1.41 21.26
N GLU A 56 -2.12 -2.10 22.24
CA GLU A 56 -1.65 -2.10 23.64
C GLU A 56 -0.24 -2.65 23.75
N LYS A 57 0.06 -3.78 23.07
CA LYS A 57 1.37 -4.42 23.03
C LYS A 57 2.42 -3.48 22.45
N ILE A 58 2.14 -2.86 21.31
CA ILE A 58 3.00 -1.87 20.65
C ILE A 58 3.25 -0.68 21.57
N ALA A 59 2.19 -0.07 22.11
CA ALA A 59 2.30 1.08 22.99
C ALA A 59 3.11 0.79 24.26
N LYS A 60 2.94 -0.38 24.86
CA LYS A 60 3.71 -0.84 26.01
C LYS A 60 5.19 -0.99 25.67
N HIS A 61 5.51 -1.57 24.51
CA HIS A 61 6.89 -1.73 24.04
C HIS A 61 7.55 -0.37 23.85
N LEU A 62 6.95 0.54 23.08
CA LEU A 62 7.52 1.87 22.80
C LEU A 62 7.72 2.68 24.10
N LYS A 63 6.76 2.64 25.03
CA LYS A 63 6.88 3.30 26.35
C LYS A 63 8.05 2.74 27.17
N SER A 64 8.30 1.43 27.10
CA SER A 64 9.42 0.79 27.80
C SER A 64 10.78 1.26 27.31
N LEU A 65 10.85 1.75 26.06
CA LEU A 65 12.04 2.34 25.44
C LEU A 65 12.19 3.84 25.74
N GLY A 66 11.26 4.44 26.48
CA GLY A 66 11.25 5.88 26.76
C GLY A 66 10.83 6.73 25.55
N ILE A 67 10.13 6.14 24.59
CA ILE A 67 9.54 6.83 23.43
C ILE A 67 8.23 7.51 23.89
N GLU A 68 7.97 8.74 23.44
CA GLU A 68 6.71 9.41 23.64
C GLU A 68 5.63 8.75 22.79
N VAL A 69 4.50 8.34 23.37
CA VAL A 69 3.49 7.50 22.70
C VAL A 69 2.12 8.14 22.75
N GLN A 70 1.48 8.26 21.58
CA GLN A 70 0.06 8.55 21.40
C GLN A 70 -0.65 7.29 20.94
N THR A 71 -1.81 6.97 21.53
CA THR A 71 -2.67 5.84 21.16
C THR A 71 -4.04 6.32 20.73
N GLY A 72 -4.80 5.47 20.02
CA GLY A 72 -6.16 5.79 19.59
C GLY A 72 -6.20 6.71 18.38
N VAL A 73 -5.13 6.81 17.60
CA VAL A 73 -5.12 7.52 16.32
C VAL A 73 -5.80 6.63 15.28
N ALA A 74 -6.79 7.16 14.57
CA ALA A 74 -7.62 6.37 13.67
C ALA A 74 -8.15 5.08 14.33
N HIS A 75 -8.76 5.19 15.51
CA HIS A 75 -9.30 4.15 16.40
C HIS A 75 -8.23 3.40 17.21
N THR A 76 -7.41 2.57 16.61
CA THR A 76 -6.47 1.67 17.29
C THR A 76 -5.01 1.98 17.00
N GLY A 77 -4.72 2.91 16.11
CA GLY A 77 -3.36 3.26 15.72
C GLY A 77 -2.51 3.80 16.88
N VAL A 78 -1.21 3.56 16.78
CA VAL A 78 -0.21 3.98 17.75
C VAL A 78 0.87 4.79 17.07
N VAL A 79 1.20 5.95 17.65
CA VAL A 79 2.27 6.82 17.16
C VAL A 79 3.32 6.98 18.23
N GLY A 80 4.58 6.67 17.89
CA GLY A 80 5.74 6.87 18.75
C GLY A 80 6.59 8.04 18.26
N LEU A 81 7.11 8.88 19.16
CA LEU A 81 8.00 9.96 18.81
C LEU A 81 9.34 9.80 19.55
N LEU A 82 10.40 9.55 18.79
CA LEU A 82 11.76 9.42 19.28
C LEU A 82 12.58 10.62 18.81
N LYS A 83 12.90 11.51 19.74
CA LYS A 83 13.78 12.66 19.50
C LYS A 83 15.22 12.22 19.71
N GLY A 84 16.06 12.43 18.70
CA GLY A 84 17.50 12.25 18.82
C GLY A 84 18.16 13.33 19.68
N ASP A 85 19.43 13.17 19.93
CA ASP A 85 20.22 14.12 20.71
C ASP A 85 20.61 15.38 19.90
N HIS A 86 20.35 15.37 18.60
CA HIS A 86 20.62 16.48 17.68
C HIS A 86 19.33 16.99 17.03
N LEU A 87 19.25 18.28 16.77
CA LEU A 87 18.14 18.87 16.00
C LEU A 87 18.26 18.49 14.52
N GLY A 88 17.14 18.35 13.83
CA GLY A 88 17.10 18.04 12.40
C GLY A 88 15.68 17.82 11.90
N LYS A 89 15.59 17.12 10.78
CA LYS A 89 14.37 16.73 10.09
C LYS A 89 13.58 15.68 10.86
N VAL A 90 12.36 15.45 10.40
CA VAL A 90 11.47 14.42 10.93
C VAL A 90 11.24 13.37 9.88
N VAL A 91 11.67 12.14 10.13
CA VAL A 91 11.38 10.98 9.30
C VAL A 91 10.31 10.11 9.96
N ALA A 92 9.34 9.66 9.18
CA ALA A 92 8.35 8.68 9.64
C ALA A 92 8.66 7.29 9.11
N LEU A 93 8.43 6.28 9.95
CA LEU A 93 8.50 4.87 9.62
C LEU A 93 7.13 4.24 9.90
N ARG A 94 6.54 3.54 8.93
CA ARG A 94 5.18 2.98 9.03
C ARG A 94 5.18 1.46 9.01
N ALA A 95 4.32 0.88 9.84
CA ALA A 95 3.85 -0.50 9.73
C ALA A 95 2.33 -0.52 9.90
N ASP A 96 1.63 -1.27 9.07
CA ASP A 96 0.23 -1.66 9.25
C ASP A 96 0.10 -2.70 10.36
N ILE A 97 -1.11 -2.82 10.97
CA ILE A 97 -1.26 -3.68 12.14
C ILE A 97 -2.49 -4.59 12.12
N ASP A 98 -3.35 -4.50 11.11
CA ASP A 98 -4.59 -5.27 11.02
C ASP A 98 -4.39 -6.66 10.39
N ALA A 99 -5.35 -7.55 10.68
CA ALA A 99 -5.43 -8.90 10.14
C ALA A 99 -6.73 -9.07 9.32
N LEU A 100 -6.78 -10.17 8.58
CA LEU A 100 -7.84 -10.50 7.61
C LEU A 100 -8.83 -11.55 8.14
N PRO A 101 -10.10 -11.54 7.66
CA PRO A 101 -11.09 -12.55 7.96
C PRO A 101 -10.81 -13.85 7.16
N VAL A 102 -9.69 -14.50 7.46
CA VAL A 102 -9.20 -15.72 6.81
C VAL A 102 -8.98 -16.81 7.85
N THR A 103 -9.48 -18.00 7.60
CA THR A 103 -9.21 -19.18 8.46
C THR A 103 -7.90 -19.82 8.07
N GLU A 104 -6.92 -19.81 8.93
CA GLU A 104 -5.59 -20.34 8.67
C GLU A 104 -5.58 -21.86 8.53
N ARG A 105 -4.83 -22.39 7.56
CA ARG A 105 -4.65 -23.85 7.29
C ARG A 105 -3.23 -24.35 7.50
N ASN A 106 -2.30 -23.48 7.87
CA ASN A 106 -0.90 -23.84 8.09
C ASN A 106 -0.74 -24.75 9.31
N ASP A 107 0.33 -25.55 9.33
CA ASP A 107 0.78 -26.34 10.49
C ASP A 107 1.89 -25.61 11.25
N LEU A 108 1.73 -24.29 11.45
CA LEU A 108 2.68 -23.51 12.24
C LEU A 108 2.43 -23.71 13.73
N PRO A 109 3.48 -23.80 14.58
CA PRO A 109 3.32 -23.94 16.02
C PRO A 109 2.66 -22.71 16.69
N PHE A 110 2.60 -21.58 16.01
CA PHE A 110 1.97 -20.33 16.39
C PHE A 110 0.81 -19.95 15.46
N LYS A 111 0.18 -20.95 14.86
CA LYS A 111 -1.00 -20.80 14.01
C LYS A 111 -2.12 -20.09 14.75
N SER A 112 -2.82 -19.19 14.05
CA SER A 112 -4.02 -18.55 14.59
C SER A 112 -5.20 -19.54 14.70
N GLU A 113 -5.82 -19.58 15.87
CA GLU A 113 -7.11 -20.23 16.12
C GLU A 113 -8.21 -19.20 16.47
N VAL A 114 -7.92 -17.92 16.27
CA VAL A 114 -8.83 -16.83 16.60
C VAL A 114 -10.02 -16.81 15.63
N THR A 115 -11.21 -16.67 16.18
CA THR A 115 -12.44 -16.39 15.41
C THR A 115 -13.03 -15.04 15.82
N SER A 116 -13.73 -14.39 14.91
CA SER A 116 -14.41 -13.12 15.13
C SER A 116 -15.67 -13.03 14.27
N GLU A 117 -16.52 -12.07 14.56
CA GLU A 117 -17.66 -11.75 13.71
C GLU A 117 -17.23 -10.75 12.63
N TYR A 118 -17.50 -11.07 11.36
CA TYR A 118 -17.28 -10.19 10.22
C TYR A 118 -18.51 -10.22 9.30
N LEU A 119 -19.14 -9.06 9.07
CA LEU A 119 -20.37 -8.92 8.26
C LEU A 119 -21.52 -9.86 8.70
N GLY A 120 -21.66 -10.08 10.00
CA GLY A 120 -22.71 -10.94 10.59
C GLY A 120 -22.42 -12.44 10.47
N GLN A 121 -21.20 -12.83 10.17
CA GLN A 121 -20.75 -14.22 10.08
C GLN A 121 -19.54 -14.46 10.99
N GLU A 122 -19.48 -15.63 11.62
CA GLU A 122 -18.27 -16.08 12.32
C GLU A 122 -17.23 -16.49 11.28
N VAL A 123 -16.02 -15.93 11.39
CA VAL A 123 -14.88 -16.20 10.50
C VAL A 123 -13.61 -16.44 11.33
N GLY A 124 -12.67 -17.22 10.78
CA GLY A 124 -11.31 -17.25 11.32
C GLY A 124 -10.60 -15.93 11.03
N VAL A 125 -9.62 -15.58 11.85
CA VAL A 125 -8.79 -14.37 11.67
C VAL A 125 -7.34 -14.76 11.52
N MET A 126 -6.63 -14.19 10.56
CA MET A 126 -5.23 -14.51 10.27
C MET A 126 -4.49 -13.29 9.72
N HIS A 127 -3.23 -13.12 10.13
CA HIS A 127 -2.31 -12.22 9.43
C HIS A 127 -1.91 -12.80 8.06
N ALA A 128 -2.89 -12.88 7.15
CA ALA A 128 -2.70 -13.46 5.81
C ALA A 128 -2.06 -12.49 4.81
N CYS A 129 -1.70 -11.28 5.23
CA CYS A 129 -0.91 -10.32 4.46
C CYS A 129 0.50 -10.07 5.02
N GLY A 130 0.77 -10.52 6.25
CA GLY A 130 2.09 -10.43 6.86
C GLY A 130 2.33 -9.16 7.68
N HIS A 131 1.29 -8.44 8.07
CA HIS A 131 1.39 -7.22 8.89
C HIS A 131 2.01 -7.50 10.26
N ASP A 132 1.87 -8.71 10.81
CA ASP A 132 2.60 -9.20 11.98
C ASP A 132 4.12 -9.05 11.85
N THR A 133 4.65 -9.23 10.63
CA THR A 133 6.09 -9.02 10.34
C THR A 133 6.45 -7.54 10.32
N HIS A 134 5.59 -6.71 9.74
CA HIS A 134 5.81 -5.26 9.65
C HIS A 134 5.83 -4.64 11.07
N ILE A 135 4.89 -5.04 11.92
CA ILE A 135 4.83 -4.64 13.33
C ILE A 135 6.13 -5.00 14.05
N ALA A 136 6.52 -6.29 13.96
CA ALA A 136 7.69 -6.79 14.66
C ALA A 136 9.00 -6.13 14.20
N ILE A 137 9.15 -5.91 12.89
CA ILE A 137 10.29 -5.18 12.31
C ILE A 137 10.32 -3.74 12.86
N LEU A 138 9.19 -3.03 12.85
CA LEU A 138 9.17 -1.64 13.32
C LEU A 138 9.37 -1.52 14.83
N MET A 139 8.91 -2.50 15.62
CA MET A 139 9.22 -2.60 17.06
C MET A 139 10.72 -2.82 17.29
N GLY A 140 11.35 -3.69 16.50
CA GLY A 140 12.79 -3.93 16.56
C GLY A 140 13.60 -2.70 16.15
N THR A 141 13.19 -2.03 15.09
CA THR A 141 13.76 -0.75 14.64
C THR A 141 13.69 0.32 15.73
N ALA A 142 12.55 0.42 16.42
CA ALA A 142 12.37 1.34 17.54
C ALA A 142 13.33 1.04 18.72
N GLU A 143 13.56 -0.24 19.04
CA GLU A 143 14.50 -0.64 20.08
C GLU A 143 15.95 -0.28 19.72
N VAL A 144 16.38 -0.56 18.48
CA VAL A 144 17.73 -0.22 18.00
C VAL A 144 17.93 1.30 18.01
N LEU A 145 17.01 2.07 17.46
CA LEU A 145 17.12 3.53 17.41
C LEU A 145 17.04 4.17 18.80
N ALA A 146 16.17 3.69 19.68
CA ALA A 146 16.06 4.21 21.05
C ALA A 146 17.35 4.02 21.85
N LYS A 147 18.09 2.94 21.60
CA LYS A 147 19.40 2.68 22.22
C LYS A 147 20.51 3.58 21.67
N ASN A 148 20.37 4.08 20.45
CA ASN A 148 21.39 4.83 19.71
C ASN A 148 20.91 6.27 19.38
N LYS A 149 20.34 6.98 20.36
CA LYS A 149 19.81 8.34 20.18
C LYS A 149 20.87 9.36 19.78
N ASP A 150 22.10 9.15 20.20
CA ASP A 150 23.27 9.96 19.85
C ASP A 150 23.59 9.95 18.35
N LYS A 151 23.11 8.96 17.61
CA LYS A 151 23.24 8.86 16.14
C LYS A 151 22.06 9.46 15.38
N ILE A 152 21.00 9.90 16.08
CA ILE A 152 19.80 10.45 15.44
C ILE A 152 19.94 11.97 15.32
N HIS A 153 20.11 12.48 14.09
CA HIS A 153 20.15 13.90 13.77
C HIS A 153 18.76 14.40 13.34
N GLY A 154 17.83 14.43 14.31
CA GLY A 154 16.44 14.82 14.08
C GLY A 154 15.47 14.05 14.95
N THR A 155 14.34 13.68 14.36
CA THR A 155 13.27 12.95 15.04
C THR A 155 12.79 11.81 14.18
N VAL A 156 12.59 10.63 14.78
CA VAL A 156 11.93 9.48 14.14
C VAL A 156 10.51 9.36 14.69
N LYS A 157 9.53 9.36 13.79
CA LYS A 157 8.11 9.13 14.11
C LYS A 157 7.73 7.72 13.66
N PHE A 158 7.41 6.86 14.61
CA PHE A 158 6.90 5.51 14.34
C PHE A 158 5.39 5.56 14.20
N ILE A 159 4.85 5.06 13.10
CA ILE A 159 3.42 5.02 12.80
C ILE A 159 3.01 3.56 12.68
N PHE A 160 2.24 3.07 13.64
CA PHE A 160 1.59 1.77 13.60
C PHE A 160 0.14 2.00 13.21
N GLN A 161 -0.18 1.67 11.98
CA GLN A 161 -1.41 2.07 11.29
C GLN A 161 -2.44 0.93 11.31
N PRO A 162 -3.69 1.18 11.78
CA PRO A 162 -4.78 0.21 11.69
C PRO A 162 -5.41 0.18 10.30
N ALA A 163 -6.21 -0.87 10.04
CA ALA A 163 -7.17 -0.96 8.95
C ALA A 163 -6.62 -0.66 7.54
N GLU A 164 -5.43 -1.16 7.21
CA GLU A 164 -4.87 -1.06 5.84
C GLU A 164 -5.76 -1.80 4.83
N GLU A 165 -6.24 -2.98 5.21
CA GLU A 165 -7.09 -3.87 4.40
C GLU A 165 -8.53 -3.34 4.22
N GLY A 166 -8.80 -2.19 4.81
CA GLY A 166 -10.07 -1.48 4.77
C GLY A 166 -10.86 -1.53 6.07
N ALA A 167 -11.43 -0.39 6.41
CA ALA A 167 -12.27 -0.26 7.60
C ALA A 167 -13.59 -1.06 7.45
N PRO A 168 -14.20 -1.50 8.56
CA PRO A 168 -15.53 -2.09 8.55
C PRO A 168 -16.57 -1.19 7.89
N PRO A 169 -17.63 -1.74 7.26
CA PRO A 169 -18.66 -0.95 6.59
C PRO A 169 -19.27 0.12 7.51
N GLY A 170 -19.26 1.37 7.05
CA GLY A 170 -19.79 2.52 7.80
C GLY A 170 -18.81 3.18 8.75
N GLU A 171 -17.58 2.68 8.84
CA GLU A 171 -16.47 3.29 9.59
C GLU A 171 -15.45 3.92 8.62
N GLU A 172 -14.76 4.97 9.07
CA GLU A 172 -13.53 5.45 8.47
C GLU A 172 -12.34 4.69 9.11
N GLY A 173 -11.18 4.64 8.46
CA GLY A 173 -9.99 3.97 9.00
C GLY A 173 -8.76 4.13 8.09
N GLY A 174 -7.73 3.35 8.37
CA GLY A 174 -6.52 3.28 7.57
C GLY A 174 -5.69 4.55 7.58
N ALA A 175 -4.79 4.64 6.59
CA ALA A 175 -3.91 5.79 6.43
C ALA A 175 -4.68 7.08 6.15
N GLU A 176 -5.80 7.03 5.43
CA GLU A 176 -6.62 8.21 5.13
C GLU A 176 -7.10 8.89 6.43
N LEU A 177 -7.62 8.10 7.37
CA LEU A 177 -8.06 8.64 8.65
C LEU A 177 -6.90 9.14 9.51
N MET A 178 -5.77 8.42 9.53
CA MET A 178 -4.56 8.88 10.24
C MET A 178 -4.06 10.22 9.71
N VAL A 179 -4.05 10.43 8.39
CA VAL A 179 -3.68 11.71 7.77
C VAL A 179 -4.68 12.79 8.12
N LYS A 180 -5.97 12.50 8.07
CA LYS A 180 -7.06 13.42 8.44
C LYS A 180 -6.96 13.85 9.92
N GLU A 181 -6.50 12.98 10.80
CA GLU A 181 -6.25 13.26 12.22
C GLU A 181 -4.89 13.94 12.49
N GLY A 182 -4.12 14.24 11.43
CA GLY A 182 -2.89 15.02 11.52
C GLY A 182 -1.66 14.24 11.94
N VAL A 183 -1.59 12.93 11.65
CA VAL A 183 -0.43 12.09 12.01
C VAL A 183 0.88 12.59 11.40
N LEU A 184 0.83 13.27 10.26
CA LEU A 184 2.01 13.87 9.61
C LEU A 184 2.40 15.25 10.17
N ASP A 185 1.61 15.80 11.10
CA ASP A 185 1.86 17.06 11.78
C ASP A 185 2.46 16.82 13.17
N ASN A 186 2.92 17.84 13.84
CA ASN A 186 3.34 17.95 15.25
C ASN A 186 4.20 16.78 15.79
N PRO A 187 5.48 16.67 15.35
CA PRO A 187 6.19 17.49 14.41
C PRO A 187 5.83 17.15 12.96
N LYS A 188 5.96 18.13 12.05
CA LYS A 188 5.71 17.90 10.62
C LYS A 188 6.72 16.91 10.06
N VAL A 189 6.22 15.87 9.40
CA VAL A 189 7.04 14.84 8.74
C VAL A 189 7.62 15.41 7.44
N ASP A 190 8.91 15.16 7.20
CA ASP A 190 9.62 15.57 5.97
C ASP A 190 9.69 14.46 4.93
N ALA A 191 9.75 13.20 5.38
CA ALA A 191 9.69 12.01 4.52
C ALA A 191 9.13 10.81 5.30
N ILE A 192 8.55 9.85 4.58
CA ILE A 192 8.00 8.63 5.16
C ILE A 192 8.51 7.39 4.44
N TYR A 193 8.81 6.34 5.21
CA TYR A 193 9.21 5.03 4.71
C TYR A 193 8.28 3.93 5.23
N GLY A 194 8.04 2.93 4.38
CA GLY A 194 7.32 1.72 4.72
C GLY A 194 7.89 0.53 3.96
N LEU A 195 7.60 -0.66 4.44
CA LEU A 195 7.91 -1.89 3.73
C LEU A 195 6.70 -2.83 3.73
N HIS A 196 6.67 -3.74 2.76
CA HIS A 196 5.77 -4.88 2.76
C HIS A 196 6.56 -6.17 2.61
N ILE A 197 6.20 -7.19 3.38
CA ILE A 197 6.79 -8.53 3.21
C ILE A 197 6.26 -9.18 1.92
N GLY A 198 7.12 -9.77 1.11
CA GLY A 198 6.74 -10.47 -0.11
C GLY A 198 6.96 -11.97 -0.01
N SER A 199 5.90 -12.78 0.05
CA SER A 199 5.98 -14.25 0.08
C SER A 199 6.53 -14.87 -1.22
N TYR A 200 6.67 -14.06 -2.26
CA TYR A 200 7.22 -14.46 -3.58
C TYR A 200 8.70 -14.10 -3.75
N LEU A 201 9.21 -13.17 -2.96
CA LEU A 201 10.60 -12.70 -3.01
C LEU A 201 11.43 -13.47 -1.97
N PRO A 202 12.57 -14.07 -2.33
CA PRO A 202 13.38 -14.82 -1.37
C PRO A 202 13.89 -13.94 -0.22
N VAL A 203 14.04 -14.56 0.96
CA VAL A 203 14.73 -13.92 2.10
C VAL A 203 16.12 -13.43 1.67
N GLY A 204 16.53 -12.30 2.22
CA GLY A 204 17.81 -11.62 1.87
C GLY A 204 17.68 -10.65 0.70
N HIS A 205 16.53 -10.62 0.01
CA HIS A 205 16.29 -9.74 -1.12
C HIS A 205 15.34 -8.59 -0.78
N ILE A 206 15.55 -7.46 -1.46
CA ILE A 206 14.67 -6.28 -1.42
C ILE A 206 14.25 -5.94 -2.85
N ALA A 207 12.99 -5.54 -3.03
CA ALA A 207 12.50 -5.10 -4.33
C ALA A 207 11.85 -3.71 -4.23
N TYR A 208 12.00 -2.89 -5.28
CA TYR A 208 11.49 -1.53 -5.31
C TYR A 208 11.11 -1.08 -6.72
N LYS A 209 10.31 -0.02 -6.83
CA LYS A 209 10.06 0.69 -8.08
C LYS A 209 9.88 2.18 -7.81
N PRO A 210 10.64 3.09 -8.46
CA PRO A 210 10.39 4.53 -8.42
C PRO A 210 9.11 4.89 -9.19
N GLY A 211 8.44 5.96 -8.81
CA GLY A 211 7.16 6.37 -9.40
C GLY A 211 6.03 5.46 -8.97
N GLY A 212 5.04 5.25 -9.82
CA GLY A 212 3.90 4.39 -9.53
C GLY A 212 4.31 2.94 -9.30
N ALA A 213 4.37 2.50 -8.07
CA ALA A 213 4.76 1.13 -7.68
C ALA A 213 3.56 0.21 -7.54
N MET A 214 2.48 0.70 -6.91
CA MET A 214 1.20 -0.01 -6.82
C MET A 214 0.06 0.88 -7.33
N ALA A 215 -0.98 0.25 -7.91
CA ALA A 215 -2.01 1.00 -8.61
C ALA A 215 -2.99 1.68 -7.65
N ALA A 216 -3.51 2.82 -8.08
CA ALA A 216 -4.75 3.35 -7.52
C ALA A 216 -5.87 2.32 -7.65
N ALA A 217 -6.78 2.32 -6.68
CA ALA A 217 -7.96 1.46 -6.70
C ALA A 217 -9.23 2.32 -6.58
N GLN A 218 -9.90 2.54 -7.71
CA GLN A 218 -11.15 3.26 -7.74
C GLN A 218 -12.32 2.32 -8.07
N ARG A 219 -13.46 2.54 -7.41
CA ARG A 219 -14.73 1.92 -7.77
C ARG A 219 -15.54 2.89 -8.62
N PHE A 220 -16.21 2.38 -9.65
CA PHE A 220 -17.18 3.18 -10.39
C PHE A 220 -18.56 2.53 -10.45
N VAL A 221 -19.58 3.37 -10.61
CA VAL A 221 -20.96 2.98 -10.87
C VAL A 221 -21.48 3.78 -12.06
N VAL A 222 -22.05 3.08 -13.05
CA VAL A 222 -22.76 3.72 -14.16
C VAL A 222 -24.25 3.39 -14.03
N ASN A 223 -25.08 4.40 -13.86
CA ASN A 223 -26.52 4.26 -13.88
C ASN A 223 -27.04 4.69 -15.26
N ILE A 224 -27.78 3.81 -15.91
CA ILE A 224 -28.32 4.02 -17.25
C ILE A 224 -29.84 4.03 -17.17
N LYS A 225 -30.45 5.13 -17.59
CA LYS A 225 -31.91 5.31 -17.63
C LYS A 225 -32.39 5.22 -19.09
N GLY A 226 -33.24 4.25 -19.31
CA GLY A 226 -33.95 4.05 -20.56
C GLY A 226 -35.44 4.33 -20.45
N LYS A 227 -36.24 3.55 -21.20
CA LYS A 227 -37.67 3.60 -21.16
C LYS A 227 -38.27 2.19 -21.31
N GLN A 228 -39.02 1.75 -20.32
CA GLN A 228 -39.61 0.42 -20.31
C GLN A 228 -40.57 0.22 -21.49
N SER A 229 -40.57 -1.00 -22.04
CA SER A 229 -41.51 -1.42 -23.08
C SER A 229 -41.67 -2.93 -23.12
N HIS A 230 -42.64 -3.41 -23.89
CA HIS A 230 -42.77 -4.84 -24.19
C HIS A 230 -41.58 -5.32 -25.04
N GLY A 231 -40.97 -6.45 -24.68
CA GLY A 231 -39.76 -6.96 -25.36
C GLY A 231 -39.94 -7.21 -26.86
N SER A 232 -41.19 -7.48 -27.33
CA SER A 232 -41.51 -7.60 -28.76
C SER A 232 -41.71 -6.27 -29.48
N GLN A 233 -41.73 -5.14 -28.76
CA GLN A 233 -41.95 -3.79 -29.28
C GLN A 233 -40.81 -2.82 -28.85
N PRO A 234 -39.54 -3.12 -29.15
CA PRO A 234 -38.39 -2.33 -28.70
C PRO A 234 -38.44 -0.88 -29.21
N TRP A 235 -39.10 -0.61 -30.33
CA TRP A 235 -39.26 0.73 -30.91
C TRP A 235 -40.10 1.67 -30.04
N SER A 236 -40.90 1.16 -29.11
CA SER A 236 -41.75 1.96 -28.19
C SER A 236 -41.01 2.34 -26.89
N GLY A 237 -39.84 1.76 -26.65
CA GLY A 237 -38.98 2.00 -25.49
C GLY A 237 -37.60 2.55 -25.84
N ILE A 238 -36.72 2.50 -24.82
CA ILE A 238 -35.30 2.76 -24.92
C ILE A 238 -34.64 1.67 -24.07
N ASP A 239 -33.85 0.80 -24.69
CA ASP A 239 -33.28 -0.38 -24.01
C ASP A 239 -31.99 -0.05 -23.29
N PRO A 240 -31.98 0.06 -21.94
CA PRO A 240 -30.79 0.40 -21.19
C PRO A 240 -29.77 -0.76 -21.13
N ILE A 241 -30.21 -2.02 -21.32
CA ILE A 241 -29.29 -3.17 -21.37
C ILE A 241 -28.46 -3.12 -22.65
N PHE A 242 -29.07 -2.79 -23.79
CA PHE A 242 -28.35 -2.60 -25.04
C PHE A 242 -27.36 -1.44 -24.91
N VAL A 243 -27.77 -0.31 -24.31
CA VAL A 243 -26.88 0.85 -24.08
C VAL A 243 -25.72 0.47 -23.16
N ALA A 244 -25.98 -0.30 -22.08
CA ALA A 244 -24.94 -0.80 -21.18
C ALA A 244 -23.86 -1.59 -21.92
N SER A 245 -24.26 -2.46 -22.86
CA SER A 245 -23.33 -3.23 -23.69
C SER A 245 -22.39 -2.34 -24.53
N LYS A 246 -22.90 -1.21 -25.02
CA LYS A 246 -22.12 -0.24 -25.80
C LYS A 246 -21.17 0.59 -24.92
N ILE A 247 -21.57 0.90 -23.70
CA ILE A 247 -20.71 1.59 -22.72
C ILE A 247 -19.55 0.68 -22.32
N VAL A 248 -19.80 -0.63 -22.05
CA VAL A 248 -18.74 -1.60 -21.77
C VAL A 248 -17.70 -1.65 -22.91
N ASP A 249 -18.17 -1.73 -24.16
CA ASP A 249 -17.34 -1.74 -25.36
C ASP A 249 -16.52 -0.43 -25.47
N GLY A 250 -17.19 0.71 -25.24
CA GLY A 250 -16.58 2.04 -25.24
C GLY A 250 -15.46 2.16 -24.20
N PHE A 251 -15.67 1.71 -22.98
CA PHE A 251 -14.67 1.78 -21.93
C PHE A 251 -13.38 1.03 -22.28
N GLN A 252 -13.48 -0.14 -22.94
CA GLN A 252 -12.29 -0.86 -23.41
C GLN A 252 -11.52 -0.09 -24.48
N SER A 253 -12.19 0.76 -25.27
CA SER A 253 -11.54 1.60 -26.26
C SER A 253 -10.68 2.71 -25.65
N ILE A 254 -11.02 3.21 -24.46
CA ILE A 254 -10.20 4.19 -23.73
C ILE A 254 -8.81 3.61 -23.50
N ILE A 255 -8.74 2.40 -22.92
CA ILE A 255 -7.46 1.73 -22.66
C ILE A 255 -6.69 1.47 -23.96
N SER A 256 -7.36 0.92 -24.96
CA SER A 256 -6.67 0.40 -26.15
C SER A 256 -6.37 1.45 -27.22
N ARG A 257 -6.99 2.65 -27.20
CA ARG A 257 -6.91 3.65 -28.25
C ARG A 257 -6.53 5.06 -27.80
N GLU A 258 -6.69 5.38 -26.51
CA GLU A 258 -6.52 6.74 -26.03
C GLU A 258 -5.36 6.88 -25.03
N LEU A 259 -4.97 5.80 -24.32
CA LEU A 259 -3.88 5.84 -23.35
C LEU A 259 -2.53 5.47 -23.96
N GLU A 260 -1.48 6.16 -23.53
CA GLU A 260 -0.09 5.82 -23.85
C GLU A 260 0.39 4.68 -22.92
N LEU A 261 0.10 3.43 -23.33
CA LEU A 261 0.42 2.22 -22.54
C LEU A 261 1.92 1.95 -22.37
N THR A 262 2.79 2.72 -23.06
CA THR A 262 4.24 2.68 -22.87
C THR A 262 4.69 3.50 -21.66
N LYS A 263 3.85 4.44 -21.20
CA LYS A 263 4.10 5.23 -19.99
C LYS A 263 3.88 4.38 -18.74
N GLU A 264 2.65 3.91 -18.52
CA GLU A 264 2.29 3.00 -17.44
C GLU A 264 1.05 2.16 -17.80
N ALA A 265 0.78 1.11 -17.02
CA ALA A 265 -0.41 0.29 -17.22
C ALA A 265 -1.68 0.96 -16.65
N ALA A 266 -2.81 0.65 -17.31
CA ALA A 266 -4.14 1.00 -16.79
C ALA A 266 -5.13 -0.12 -17.07
N VAL A 267 -6.11 -0.30 -16.18
CA VAL A 267 -7.16 -1.33 -16.30
C VAL A 267 -8.52 -0.73 -15.97
N ILE A 268 -9.52 -1.01 -16.82
CA ILE A 268 -10.95 -0.79 -16.51
C ILE A 268 -11.63 -2.15 -16.56
N THR A 269 -12.24 -2.56 -15.45
CA THR A 269 -13.00 -3.81 -15.39
C THR A 269 -14.44 -3.51 -14.98
N VAL A 270 -15.41 -3.91 -15.81
CA VAL A 270 -16.82 -3.99 -15.41
C VAL A 270 -17.04 -5.36 -14.77
N GLY A 271 -17.18 -5.39 -13.46
CA GLY A 271 -17.33 -6.62 -12.69
C GLY A 271 -18.79 -7.06 -12.51
N LYS A 272 -19.75 -6.12 -12.66
CA LYS A 272 -21.19 -6.40 -12.53
C LYS A 272 -22.00 -5.62 -13.54
N ILE A 273 -22.98 -6.31 -14.16
CA ILE A 273 -24.03 -5.72 -14.98
C ILE A 273 -25.37 -6.17 -14.40
N SER A 274 -26.28 -5.21 -14.15
CA SER A 274 -27.61 -5.47 -13.62
C SER A 274 -28.64 -4.76 -14.47
N GLY A 275 -29.76 -5.44 -14.82
CA GLY A 275 -30.85 -4.85 -15.58
C GLY A 275 -31.95 -5.85 -15.91
N GLY A 276 -33.21 -5.43 -15.76
CA GLY A 276 -34.36 -6.25 -16.07
C GLY A 276 -34.67 -7.34 -15.05
N VAL A 277 -35.91 -7.84 -15.08
CA VAL A 277 -36.44 -8.88 -14.20
C VAL A 277 -37.11 -10.02 -14.96
N ARG A 278 -37.42 -9.82 -16.25
CA ARG A 278 -38.13 -10.79 -17.07
C ARG A 278 -37.75 -10.68 -18.55
N ASN A 279 -37.70 -11.83 -19.22
CA ASN A 279 -37.21 -11.98 -20.60
C ASN A 279 -38.00 -11.20 -21.66
N ASN A 280 -39.27 -10.85 -21.40
CA ASN A 280 -40.14 -10.17 -22.36
C ASN A 280 -40.46 -8.70 -21.98
N ILE A 281 -39.63 -8.09 -21.11
CA ILE A 281 -39.74 -6.69 -20.68
C ILE A 281 -38.40 -6.03 -20.91
N ILE A 282 -38.34 -4.95 -21.67
CA ILE A 282 -37.24 -4.00 -21.69
C ILE A 282 -37.35 -3.18 -20.40
N PRO A 283 -36.33 -3.18 -19.52
CA PRO A 283 -36.41 -2.49 -18.24
C PRO A 283 -36.32 -0.96 -18.39
N GLU A 284 -36.61 -0.24 -17.31
CA GLU A 284 -36.46 1.21 -17.26
C GLU A 284 -35.01 1.64 -17.02
N SER A 285 -34.22 0.79 -16.36
CA SER A 285 -32.80 1.10 -16.00
C SER A 285 -31.89 -0.11 -16.10
N ALA A 286 -30.60 0.15 -16.21
CA ALA A 286 -29.51 -0.80 -16.02
C ALA A 286 -28.38 -0.14 -15.23
N GLU A 287 -27.54 -0.95 -14.58
CA GLU A 287 -26.42 -0.54 -13.76
C GLU A 287 -25.17 -1.31 -14.15
N LEU A 288 -24.03 -0.61 -14.24
CA LEU A 288 -22.69 -1.21 -14.32
C LEU A 288 -21.92 -0.83 -13.06
N ILE A 289 -21.19 -1.79 -12.49
CA ILE A 289 -20.27 -1.55 -11.38
C ILE A 289 -18.91 -2.17 -11.74
N GLY A 290 -17.85 -1.44 -11.45
CA GLY A 290 -16.51 -1.92 -11.75
C GLY A 290 -15.39 -1.26 -10.98
N THR A 291 -14.18 -1.54 -11.42
CA THR A 291 -12.95 -1.00 -10.83
C THR A 291 -12.05 -0.41 -11.89
N ILE A 292 -11.32 0.65 -11.50
CA ILE A 292 -10.26 1.28 -12.28
C ILE A 292 -8.95 1.07 -11.54
N ARG A 293 -7.88 0.73 -12.27
CA ARG A 293 -6.51 0.64 -11.78
C ARG A 293 -5.62 1.49 -12.65
N THR A 294 -4.85 2.40 -12.07
CA THR A 294 -3.90 3.28 -12.77
C THR A 294 -2.63 3.44 -11.96
N LEU A 295 -1.52 3.67 -12.65
CA LEU A 295 -0.18 3.82 -12.07
C LEU A 295 0.43 5.21 -12.31
N ASP A 296 -0.33 6.10 -12.95
CA ASP A 296 0.06 7.46 -13.27
C ASP A 296 -1.14 8.41 -13.12
N TYR A 297 -0.93 9.56 -12.48
CA TYR A 297 -2.01 10.50 -12.15
C TYR A 297 -2.64 11.17 -13.37
N ASP A 298 -1.85 11.47 -14.42
CA ASP A 298 -2.39 12.06 -15.65
C ASP A 298 -3.24 11.03 -16.39
N MET A 299 -2.77 9.78 -16.47
CA MET A 299 -3.55 8.68 -17.05
C MET A 299 -4.83 8.42 -16.24
N GLN A 300 -4.78 8.47 -14.90
CA GLN A 300 -5.96 8.34 -14.04
C GLN A 300 -7.00 9.41 -14.36
N LYS A 301 -6.55 10.66 -14.42
CA LYS A 301 -7.43 11.79 -14.77
C LYS A 301 -8.05 11.58 -16.15
N GLN A 302 -7.24 11.21 -17.14
CA GLN A 302 -7.71 10.95 -18.50
C GLN A 302 -8.75 9.83 -18.54
N VAL A 303 -8.50 8.71 -17.84
CA VAL A 303 -9.45 7.59 -17.75
C VAL A 303 -10.77 8.06 -17.15
N ASN A 304 -10.73 8.75 -16.00
CA ASN A 304 -11.93 9.20 -15.30
C ASN A 304 -12.75 10.16 -16.16
N ASP A 305 -12.13 11.18 -16.77
CA ASP A 305 -12.80 12.14 -17.62
C ASP A 305 -13.43 11.45 -18.85
N ARG A 306 -12.68 10.55 -19.49
CA ARG A 306 -13.15 9.85 -20.70
C ARG A 306 -14.27 8.85 -20.40
N MET A 307 -14.25 8.17 -19.28
CA MET A 307 -15.35 7.27 -18.88
C MET A 307 -16.66 8.03 -18.72
N ILE A 308 -16.64 9.20 -18.10
CA ILE A 308 -17.83 10.07 -17.94
C ILE A 308 -18.33 10.49 -19.33
N GLU A 309 -17.48 11.13 -20.12
CA GLU A 309 -17.85 11.63 -21.45
C GLU A 309 -18.34 10.52 -22.39
N MET A 310 -17.65 9.36 -22.37
CA MET A 310 -17.99 8.21 -23.20
C MET A 310 -19.38 7.65 -22.85
N ALA A 311 -19.64 7.42 -21.56
CA ALA A 311 -20.92 6.88 -21.12
C ALA A 311 -22.10 7.81 -21.45
N GLU A 312 -21.96 9.10 -21.17
CA GLU A 312 -22.97 10.12 -21.48
C GLU A 312 -23.24 10.23 -22.98
N THR A 313 -22.18 10.27 -23.80
CA THR A 313 -22.27 10.39 -25.25
C THR A 313 -22.91 9.15 -25.87
N ILE A 314 -22.51 7.95 -25.46
CA ILE A 314 -23.12 6.69 -25.93
C ILE A 314 -24.60 6.65 -25.55
N ALA A 315 -24.93 6.94 -24.30
CA ALA A 315 -26.32 6.94 -23.84
C ALA A 315 -27.18 7.90 -24.67
N LYS A 316 -26.69 9.12 -24.87
CA LYS A 316 -27.38 10.14 -25.70
C LYS A 316 -27.57 9.69 -27.15
N ALA A 317 -26.59 9.01 -27.76
CA ALA A 317 -26.70 8.46 -29.11
C ALA A 317 -27.86 7.48 -29.27
N TYR A 318 -28.21 6.76 -28.18
CA TYR A 318 -29.35 5.84 -28.12
C TYR A 318 -30.59 6.42 -27.42
N ARG A 319 -30.62 7.73 -27.19
CA ARG A 319 -31.73 8.46 -26.52
C ARG A 319 -31.96 8.06 -25.05
N ALA A 320 -30.99 7.43 -24.43
CA ALA A 320 -30.91 7.14 -23.01
C ALA A 320 -30.17 8.25 -22.24
N GLU A 321 -30.19 8.17 -20.94
CA GLU A 321 -29.38 8.99 -20.05
C GLU A 321 -28.40 8.06 -19.29
N ALA A 322 -27.17 8.50 -19.08
CA ALA A 322 -26.22 7.81 -18.20
C ALA A 322 -25.58 8.78 -17.23
N THR A 323 -25.31 8.33 -16.02
CA THR A 323 -24.49 9.03 -15.03
C THR A 323 -23.38 8.10 -14.56
N VAL A 324 -22.19 8.65 -14.38
CA VAL A 324 -21.02 7.90 -13.91
C VAL A 324 -20.58 8.50 -12.57
N ASP A 325 -20.52 7.66 -11.55
CA ASP A 325 -19.94 8.00 -10.26
C ASP A 325 -18.63 7.21 -10.09
N ILE A 326 -17.52 7.92 -9.86
CA ILE A 326 -16.19 7.34 -9.64
C ILE A 326 -15.71 7.76 -8.26
N ALA A 327 -15.61 6.80 -7.34
CA ALA A 327 -15.10 7.05 -6.00
C ALA A 327 -13.62 7.47 -6.05
N LYS A 328 -13.19 8.31 -5.11
CA LYS A 328 -11.76 8.67 -4.96
C LYS A 328 -10.91 7.40 -4.83
N GLY A 329 -11.31 6.49 -3.95
CA GLY A 329 -10.63 5.23 -3.69
C GLY A 329 -9.23 5.42 -3.08
N VAL A 330 -8.40 4.37 -3.19
CA VAL A 330 -7.01 4.39 -2.72
C VAL A 330 -6.13 5.03 -3.81
N PRO A 331 -5.27 6.01 -3.48
CA PRO A 331 -4.36 6.65 -4.43
C PRO A 331 -3.29 5.70 -4.99
N ILE A 332 -2.48 6.18 -5.92
CA ILE A 332 -1.30 5.46 -6.43
C ILE A 332 -0.24 5.43 -5.33
N THR A 333 0.26 4.23 -4.99
CA THR A 333 1.47 4.12 -4.17
C THR A 333 2.64 4.62 -5.03
N TYR A 334 2.97 5.90 -4.83
CA TYR A 334 3.93 6.63 -5.66
C TYR A 334 5.22 6.87 -4.90
N ASN A 335 6.23 6.07 -5.18
CA ASN A 335 7.56 6.26 -4.60
C ASN A 335 8.22 7.50 -5.21
N ASP A 336 8.47 8.51 -4.39
CA ASP A 336 9.17 9.72 -4.82
C ASP A 336 10.52 9.35 -5.46
N PRO A 337 10.76 9.76 -6.73
CA PRO A 337 11.98 9.33 -7.44
C PRO A 337 13.27 9.82 -6.80
N ASP A 338 13.29 11.04 -6.24
CA ASP A 338 14.50 11.61 -5.62
C ASP A 338 14.76 10.95 -4.26
N LEU A 339 13.70 10.75 -3.45
CA LEU A 339 13.81 10.02 -2.19
C LEU A 339 14.23 8.57 -2.43
N THR A 340 13.66 7.90 -3.43
CA THR A 340 14.05 6.54 -3.82
C THR A 340 15.53 6.47 -4.22
N ALA A 341 15.95 7.37 -5.12
CA ALA A 341 17.34 7.38 -5.61
C ALA A 341 18.37 7.65 -4.49
N THR A 342 18.03 8.52 -3.54
CA THR A 342 18.89 8.83 -2.40
C THR A 342 18.90 7.74 -1.34
N SER A 343 17.83 6.95 -1.20
CA SER A 343 17.72 5.86 -0.21
C SER A 343 18.26 4.52 -0.72
N LEU A 344 18.38 4.36 -2.03
CA LEU A 344 18.83 3.11 -2.65
C LEU A 344 20.23 2.64 -2.18
N PRO A 345 21.24 3.51 -2.02
CA PRO A 345 22.55 3.10 -1.49
C PRO A 345 22.45 2.43 -0.12
N SER A 346 21.61 2.93 0.80
CA SER A 346 21.40 2.34 2.12
C SER A 346 20.84 0.92 2.03
N LEU A 347 19.85 0.69 1.15
CA LEU A 347 19.30 -0.65 0.91
C LEU A 347 20.34 -1.59 0.28
N GLN A 348 21.17 -1.09 -0.64
CA GLN A 348 22.22 -1.87 -1.28
C GLN A 348 23.35 -2.23 -0.31
N GLU A 349 23.65 -1.38 0.65
CA GLU A 349 24.65 -1.67 1.68
C GLU A 349 24.17 -2.78 2.63
N VAL A 350 22.89 -2.73 3.05
CA VAL A 350 22.36 -3.68 4.03
C VAL A 350 22.06 -5.06 3.44
N ALA A 351 21.63 -5.13 2.17
CA ALA A 351 21.23 -6.37 1.51
C ALA A 351 22.26 -6.94 0.55
N GLY A 352 23.26 -6.14 0.15
CA GLY A 352 24.11 -6.38 -1.02
C GLY A 352 23.44 -5.86 -2.30
N ALA A 353 24.20 -5.16 -3.15
CA ALA A 353 23.66 -4.50 -4.34
C ALA A 353 22.97 -5.48 -5.32
N GLU A 354 23.47 -6.71 -5.41
CA GLU A 354 22.92 -7.80 -6.22
C GLU A 354 21.56 -8.31 -5.72
N ASN A 355 21.21 -8.04 -4.47
CA ASN A 355 19.98 -8.49 -3.82
C ASN A 355 18.89 -7.39 -3.79
N VAL A 356 19.17 -6.22 -4.35
CA VAL A 356 18.22 -5.10 -4.42
C VAL A 356 17.73 -4.94 -5.86
N HIS A 357 16.46 -5.27 -6.09
CA HIS A 357 15.89 -5.45 -7.41
C HIS A 357 14.92 -4.36 -7.81
N LEU A 358 15.13 -3.77 -8.99
CA LEU A 358 14.10 -2.97 -9.64
C LEU A 358 13.04 -3.90 -10.23
N ILE A 359 11.79 -3.76 -9.80
CA ILE A 359 10.66 -4.58 -10.25
C ILE A 359 9.68 -3.79 -11.12
N LYS A 360 8.74 -4.51 -11.74
CA LYS A 360 7.58 -3.91 -12.41
C LYS A 360 6.55 -3.46 -11.37
N ALA A 361 5.74 -2.47 -11.72
CA ALA A 361 4.57 -2.12 -10.94
C ALA A 361 3.59 -3.28 -10.83
N ILE A 362 2.81 -3.29 -9.76
CA ILE A 362 1.70 -4.24 -9.56
C ILE A 362 0.36 -3.52 -9.54
N THR A 363 -0.70 -4.23 -9.87
CA THR A 363 -2.06 -3.67 -9.90
C THR A 363 -2.82 -3.81 -8.59
N GLY A 364 -2.18 -4.33 -7.53
CA GLY A 364 -2.63 -4.21 -6.15
C GLY A 364 -2.63 -2.74 -5.69
N ALA A 365 -3.36 -2.44 -4.64
CA ALA A 365 -3.38 -1.13 -4.01
C ALA A 365 -2.82 -1.24 -2.59
N GLU A 366 -2.33 -0.12 -2.05
CA GLU A 366 -1.75 0.00 -0.72
C GLU A 366 -2.06 1.40 -0.19
N ASP A 367 -2.66 1.50 0.97
CA ASP A 367 -3.14 2.77 1.52
C ASP A 367 -2.03 3.66 2.09
N PHE A 368 -0.78 3.17 2.18
CA PHE A 368 0.42 4.01 2.39
C PHE A 368 0.46 5.21 1.44
N SER A 369 -0.16 5.08 0.28
CA SER A 369 -0.33 6.11 -0.73
C SER A 369 -0.97 7.40 -0.19
N PHE A 370 -1.84 7.35 0.82
CA PHE A 370 -2.41 8.55 1.42
C PHE A 370 -1.35 9.41 2.14
N TYR A 371 -0.33 8.80 2.73
CA TYR A 371 0.81 9.56 3.25
C TYR A 371 1.61 10.19 2.12
N GLN A 372 1.83 9.44 1.02
CA GLN A 372 2.62 9.89 -0.13
C GLN A 372 1.95 11.03 -0.92
N GLU A 373 0.63 11.22 -0.82
CA GLU A 373 -0.04 12.42 -1.33
C GLU A 373 0.36 13.70 -0.56
N ASN A 374 0.95 13.59 0.62
CA ASN A 374 1.23 14.72 1.52
C ASN A 374 2.72 14.97 1.75
N VAL A 375 3.56 13.92 1.72
CA VAL A 375 5.00 14.00 1.94
C VAL A 375 5.72 13.03 1.01
N PRO A 376 6.98 13.30 0.62
CA PRO A 376 7.79 12.32 -0.10
C PRO A 376 7.82 10.98 0.65
N GLY A 377 7.47 9.88 -0.03
CA GLY A 377 7.44 8.55 0.57
C GLY A 377 8.15 7.51 -0.29
N PHE A 378 8.71 6.52 0.37
CA PHE A 378 9.32 5.37 -0.28
C PHE A 378 8.85 4.07 0.38
N PHE A 379 8.21 3.23 -0.42
CA PHE A 379 7.67 1.92 -0.03
C PHE A 379 8.37 0.83 -0.83
N PHE A 380 8.93 -0.16 -0.16
CA PHE A 380 9.68 -1.25 -0.78
C PHE A 380 9.21 -2.62 -0.29
N VAL A 381 9.58 -3.68 -1.01
CA VAL A 381 9.24 -5.06 -0.66
C VAL A 381 10.44 -5.75 -0.05
N LEU A 382 10.23 -6.37 1.11
CA LEU A 382 11.20 -7.24 1.79
C LEU A 382 10.91 -8.70 1.45
N GLY A 383 11.91 -9.49 1.16
CA GLY A 383 11.77 -10.92 0.87
C GLY A 383 11.37 -11.73 2.10
N GLY A 384 10.34 -12.56 1.95
CA GLY A 384 9.82 -13.48 2.97
C GLY A 384 9.70 -14.93 2.49
N LYS A 385 10.07 -15.26 1.24
CA LYS A 385 10.05 -16.61 0.73
C LYS A 385 11.26 -17.39 1.26
N ASP A 386 11.03 -18.63 1.78
CA ASP A 386 12.11 -19.56 2.12
C ASP A 386 13.07 -19.71 0.91
N PRO A 387 14.35 -19.41 1.06
CA PRO A 387 15.31 -19.52 -0.04
C PRO A 387 15.53 -20.95 -0.52
N ASN A 388 15.15 -21.95 0.27
CA ASN A 388 15.21 -23.37 -0.09
C ASN A 388 13.92 -23.91 -0.74
N ALA A 389 12.84 -23.10 -0.74
CA ALA A 389 11.59 -23.49 -1.39
C ALA A 389 11.77 -23.64 -2.92
N ALA A 390 10.96 -24.50 -3.54
CA ALA A 390 10.95 -24.64 -4.98
C ALA A 390 10.65 -23.29 -5.68
N PRO A 391 11.16 -23.06 -6.89
CA PRO A 391 10.96 -21.77 -7.58
C PRO A 391 9.49 -21.37 -7.76
N ASP A 392 8.62 -22.35 -7.99
CA ASP A 392 7.17 -22.20 -8.15
C ASP A 392 6.39 -22.33 -6.83
N GLU A 393 7.06 -22.70 -5.72
CA GLU A 393 6.44 -22.76 -4.42
C GLU A 393 6.40 -21.35 -3.81
N HIS A 394 5.22 -20.84 -3.63
CA HIS A 394 4.96 -19.61 -2.89
C HIS A 394 3.56 -19.69 -2.26
N PHE A 395 3.39 -18.92 -1.19
CA PHE A 395 2.14 -18.89 -0.43
C PHE A 395 1.52 -17.49 -0.60
N PRO A 396 0.56 -17.34 -1.54
CA PRO A 396 0.03 -16.03 -1.89
C PRO A 396 -0.59 -15.30 -0.69
N HIS A 397 -0.42 -13.99 -0.65
CA HIS A 397 -1.11 -13.13 0.30
C HIS A 397 -2.63 -13.32 0.19
N HIS A 398 -3.37 -13.05 1.25
CA HIS A 398 -4.81 -13.17 1.37
C HIS A 398 -5.34 -14.60 1.19
N THR A 399 -4.50 -15.60 1.41
CA THR A 399 -4.91 -17.02 1.35
C THR A 399 -4.73 -17.72 2.70
N PRO A 400 -5.51 -18.79 2.96
CA PRO A 400 -5.37 -19.59 4.17
C PRO A 400 -3.99 -20.27 4.36
N ASP A 401 -3.23 -20.37 3.29
CA ASP A 401 -1.93 -21.05 3.27
C ASP A 401 -0.75 -20.06 3.29
N PHE A 402 -1.02 -18.75 3.42
CA PHE A 402 0.00 -17.71 3.48
C PHE A 402 0.98 -17.99 4.63
N LYS A 403 2.26 -17.97 4.32
CA LYS A 403 3.34 -18.03 5.30
C LYS A 403 4.62 -17.40 4.74
N ILE A 404 5.48 -16.98 5.63
CA ILE A 404 6.82 -16.44 5.32
C ILE A 404 7.88 -17.09 6.20
N ASP A 405 9.14 -16.94 5.81
CA ASP A 405 10.31 -17.34 6.59
C ASP A 405 10.77 -16.18 7.48
N ASP A 406 10.82 -16.41 8.79
CA ASP A 406 11.20 -15.41 9.80
C ASP A 406 12.67 -14.95 9.68
N SER A 407 13.55 -15.71 9.00
CA SER A 407 14.98 -15.39 8.89
C SER A 407 15.24 -14.08 8.10
N GLY A 408 14.25 -13.56 7.39
CA GLY A 408 14.31 -12.28 6.70
C GLY A 408 14.08 -11.05 7.58
N LEU A 409 13.54 -11.21 8.78
CA LEU A 409 13.08 -10.09 9.61
C LEU A 409 14.22 -9.19 10.09
N GLN A 410 15.41 -9.75 10.36
CA GLN A 410 16.59 -8.98 10.75
C GLN A 410 17.00 -7.98 9.65
N LEU A 411 16.94 -8.38 8.37
CA LEU A 411 17.20 -7.48 7.25
C LEU A 411 16.19 -6.33 7.21
N GLY A 412 14.92 -6.60 7.52
CA GLY A 412 13.89 -5.56 7.63
C GLY A 412 14.22 -4.51 8.69
N VAL A 413 14.64 -4.96 9.90
CA VAL A 413 15.09 -4.05 10.97
C VAL A 413 16.29 -3.24 10.51
N LYS A 414 17.28 -3.88 9.90
CA LYS A 414 18.48 -3.20 9.39
C LYS A 414 18.12 -2.15 8.34
N ALA A 415 17.32 -2.52 7.35
CA ALA A 415 16.90 -1.63 6.28
C ALA A 415 16.14 -0.38 6.80
N MET A 416 15.15 -0.57 7.68
CA MET A 416 14.40 0.54 8.25
C MET A 416 15.24 1.43 9.16
N THR A 417 16.20 0.87 9.88
CA THR A 417 17.11 1.62 10.73
C THR A 417 18.07 2.48 9.91
N GLU A 418 18.78 1.87 8.96
CA GLU A 418 19.81 2.56 8.16
C GLU A 418 19.20 3.63 7.25
N ILE A 419 18.05 3.33 6.62
CA ILE A 419 17.38 4.30 5.75
C ILE A 419 16.92 5.54 6.52
N ALA A 420 16.48 5.38 7.77
CA ALA A 420 16.07 6.48 8.64
C ALA A 420 17.26 7.35 9.06
N LEU A 421 18.35 6.73 9.50
CA LEU A 421 19.56 7.45 9.91
C LEU A 421 20.21 8.17 8.73
N ASP A 422 20.38 7.50 7.60
CA ASP A 422 20.93 8.09 6.39
C ASP A 422 20.10 9.29 5.88
N TYR A 423 18.76 9.20 5.94
CA TYR A 423 17.92 10.34 5.60
C TYR A 423 18.18 11.54 6.51
N LEU A 424 18.23 11.32 7.82
CA LEU A 424 18.46 12.38 8.81
C LEU A 424 19.90 12.94 8.69
N ASP A 425 20.87 12.12 8.39
CA ASP A 425 22.27 12.55 8.22
C ASP A 425 22.51 13.41 6.98
N ARG A 426 21.87 13.10 5.86
CA ARG A 426 21.98 13.88 4.62
C ARG A 426 21.26 15.23 4.68
N THR A 427 20.38 15.39 5.62
CA THR A 427 19.54 16.60 5.75
C THR A 427 19.95 17.51 6.92
N LYS A 428 21.18 17.32 7.44
CA LYS A 428 21.79 18.14 8.51
C LYS A 428 21.96 19.62 8.16
#